data_66a5febe56a6aa48b8fdfe51619c04ee
#
_entry.id   66a5febe56a6aa48b8fdfe51619c04ee
#
_cell.length_a   1.000
_cell.length_b   1.000
_cell.length_c   1.000
_cell.angle_alpha   90.00
_cell.angle_beta   90.00
_cell.angle_gamma   90.00
#
_symmetry.space_group_name_H-M   'P 1'
#
loop_
_entity.id
_entity.type
_entity.pdbx_description
1 polymer ?
#
loop_
_entity_poly.entity_id
_entity_poly.type
_entity_poly.pdbx_seq_one_letter_code
_entity_poly.pdbx_strand_id
1 'polypeptide(L)'
;MDYIITCISHNRHENVKDFFEKAGTEDVVFFVKDQTDIENYKQNGAQNVIASGNLMDSRNSALDYCFNQNKICVELSDDLESIMINDFTGKRTKQYVTVIQALSNIIPKFIESDYFLAGFPPTNNPFFALNEFDLNKFIVGDFLIVKPTTIRFDENLKLKEDYDFCLSFMNLKGGCIRYADYLMSFKHYSNKGGAVDYRTTELEQKTIKYLIDKWGNCIKLNSKRENEILLNKNSYKILNSNQINLF
;
A
#
# COMPACT_ATOMS: atom_id res chain seq x y z
N MET A 1 -5.58 4.19 19.46
CA MET A 1 -6.40 4.47 18.24
C MET A 1 -6.68 3.12 17.59
N ASP A 2 -7.95 2.88 17.26
CA ASP A 2 -8.36 1.63 16.61
C ASP A 2 -8.06 1.67 15.11
N TYR A 3 -8.15 0.53 14.45
CA TYR A 3 -7.97 0.41 13.01
C TYR A 3 -9.11 -0.36 12.36
N ILE A 4 -9.23 -0.20 11.04
CA ILE A 4 -10.13 -0.97 10.19
C ILE A 4 -9.30 -1.60 9.09
N ILE A 5 -9.51 -2.89 8.84
CA ILE A 5 -8.92 -3.61 7.71
C ILE A 5 -9.81 -3.39 6.50
N THR A 6 -9.24 -2.84 5.44
CA THR A 6 -9.89 -2.63 4.16
C THR A 6 -9.17 -3.43 3.07
N CYS A 7 -9.91 -3.91 2.11
CA CYS A 7 -9.35 -4.64 0.96
C CYS A 7 -9.83 -4.00 -0.34
N ILE A 8 -8.89 -3.56 -1.16
CA ILE A 8 -9.19 -3.05 -2.50
C ILE A 8 -9.20 -4.21 -3.47
N SER A 9 -10.33 -4.46 -4.11
CA SER A 9 -10.51 -5.64 -4.95
C SER A 9 -11.47 -5.40 -6.11
N HIS A 10 -11.24 -6.09 -7.24
CA HIS A 10 -12.10 -6.05 -8.42
C HIS A 10 -12.03 -7.36 -9.20
N ASN A 11 -13.20 -7.97 -9.48
CA ASN A 11 -13.33 -9.22 -10.25
C ASN A 11 -12.52 -10.40 -9.67
N ARG A 12 -12.39 -10.49 -8.32
CA ARG A 12 -11.65 -11.56 -7.62
C ARG A 12 -12.41 -12.07 -6.40
N HIS A 13 -13.73 -12.08 -6.50
CA HIS A 13 -14.64 -12.50 -5.42
C HIS A 13 -14.41 -13.96 -4.97
N GLU A 14 -13.89 -14.81 -5.84
CA GLU A 14 -13.52 -16.18 -5.51
C GLU A 14 -12.39 -16.28 -4.48
N ASN A 15 -11.59 -15.23 -4.32
CA ASN A 15 -10.48 -15.17 -3.38
C ASN A 15 -10.90 -14.79 -1.94
N VAL A 16 -12.15 -14.40 -1.71
CA VAL A 16 -12.63 -13.88 -0.42
C VAL A 16 -12.31 -14.81 0.76
N LYS A 17 -12.56 -16.11 0.61
CA LYS A 17 -12.29 -17.09 1.69
C LYS A 17 -10.80 -17.24 1.97
N ASP A 18 -9.98 -17.37 0.91
CA ASP A 18 -8.53 -17.46 1.02
C ASP A 18 -7.94 -16.17 1.64
N PHE A 19 -8.51 -15.01 1.31
CA PHE A 19 -8.15 -13.74 1.93
C PHE A 19 -8.47 -13.72 3.42
N PHE A 20 -9.65 -14.18 3.85
CA PHE A 20 -10.01 -14.24 5.27
C PHE A 20 -9.08 -15.16 6.09
N GLU A 21 -8.68 -16.31 5.53
CA GLU A 21 -7.70 -17.20 6.16
C GLU A 21 -6.36 -16.48 6.40
N LYS A 22 -5.87 -15.73 5.41
CA LYS A 22 -4.62 -14.96 5.50
C LYS A 22 -4.77 -13.71 6.37
N ALA A 23 -5.91 -13.06 6.35
CA ALA A 23 -6.22 -11.96 7.24
C ALA A 23 -6.32 -12.41 8.71
N GLY A 24 -6.80 -13.63 8.96
CA GLY A 24 -7.10 -14.16 10.29
C GLY A 24 -8.39 -13.57 10.88
N THR A 25 -9.23 -12.98 10.02
CA THR A 25 -10.51 -12.38 10.38
C THR A 25 -11.43 -12.24 9.18
N GLU A 26 -12.74 -12.26 9.41
CA GLU A 26 -13.78 -11.90 8.43
C GLU A 26 -14.21 -10.43 8.57
N ASP A 27 -13.74 -9.72 9.61
CA ASP A 27 -14.02 -8.29 9.80
C ASP A 27 -13.14 -7.42 8.89
N VAL A 28 -13.48 -7.47 7.60
CA VAL A 28 -12.80 -6.76 6.50
C VAL A 28 -13.85 -6.01 5.70
N VAL A 29 -13.55 -4.76 5.34
CA VAL A 29 -14.39 -3.96 4.43
C VAL A 29 -13.79 -4.01 3.03
N PHE A 30 -14.50 -4.64 2.09
CA PHE A 30 -14.10 -4.70 0.69
C PHE A 30 -14.57 -3.46 -0.05
N PHE A 31 -13.65 -2.79 -0.74
CA PHE A 31 -13.93 -1.71 -1.67
C PHE A 31 -13.81 -2.24 -3.09
N VAL A 32 -14.95 -2.29 -3.79
CA VAL A 32 -15.08 -2.94 -5.09
C VAL A 32 -15.57 -1.93 -6.13
N LYS A 33 -15.53 -2.31 -7.41
CA LYS A 33 -15.81 -1.38 -8.49
C LYS A 33 -17.28 -0.94 -8.53
N ASP A 34 -18.21 -1.88 -8.54
CA ASP A 34 -19.61 -1.61 -8.84
C ASP A 34 -20.59 -2.56 -8.12
N GLN A 35 -21.88 -2.41 -8.39
CA GLN A 35 -22.94 -3.18 -7.76
C GLN A 35 -22.85 -4.70 -8.09
N THR A 36 -22.38 -5.07 -9.27
CA THR A 36 -22.20 -6.48 -9.65
C THR A 36 -21.12 -7.13 -8.79
N ASP A 37 -20.02 -6.40 -8.54
CA ASP A 37 -19.00 -6.87 -7.61
C ASP A 37 -19.58 -7.06 -6.20
N ILE A 38 -20.39 -6.12 -5.67
CA ILE A 38 -20.99 -6.28 -4.33
C ILE A 38 -21.74 -7.62 -4.23
N GLU A 39 -22.57 -7.94 -5.20
CA GLU A 39 -23.35 -9.19 -5.20
C GLU A 39 -22.46 -10.42 -5.20
N ASN A 40 -21.43 -10.43 -6.07
CA ASN A 40 -20.48 -11.52 -6.20
C ASN A 40 -19.66 -11.72 -4.91
N TYR A 41 -19.14 -10.65 -4.30
CA TYR A 41 -18.37 -10.73 -3.06
C TYR A 41 -19.23 -11.21 -1.88
N LYS A 42 -20.47 -10.74 -1.76
CA LYS A 42 -21.41 -11.21 -0.73
C LYS A 42 -21.76 -12.68 -0.88
N GLN A 43 -21.96 -13.17 -2.11
CA GLN A 43 -22.19 -14.59 -2.38
C GLN A 43 -20.98 -15.46 -1.99
N ASN A 44 -19.78 -14.92 -1.99
CA ASN A 44 -18.55 -15.59 -1.56
C ASN A 44 -18.20 -15.39 -0.07
N GLY A 45 -19.10 -14.75 0.71
CA GLY A 45 -19.01 -14.67 2.16
C GLY A 45 -18.55 -13.29 2.71
N ALA A 46 -18.23 -12.31 1.86
CA ALA A 46 -17.91 -10.98 2.32
C ALA A 46 -19.16 -10.29 2.91
N GLN A 47 -19.07 -9.83 4.16
CA GLN A 47 -20.20 -9.17 4.84
C GLN A 47 -20.25 -7.66 4.53
N ASN A 48 -19.10 -7.00 4.56
CA ASN A 48 -18.95 -5.57 4.38
C ASN A 48 -18.35 -5.28 3.00
N VAL A 49 -19.18 -4.86 2.04
CA VAL A 49 -18.77 -4.58 0.66
C VAL A 49 -19.34 -3.24 0.21
N ILE A 50 -18.49 -2.37 -0.31
CA ILE A 50 -18.83 -1.01 -0.74
C ILE A 50 -18.41 -0.84 -2.21
N ALA A 51 -19.33 -0.44 -3.08
CA ALA A 51 -18.99 -0.02 -4.44
C ALA A 51 -18.39 1.39 -4.42
N SER A 52 -17.23 1.56 -5.02
CA SER A 52 -16.44 2.79 -4.92
C SER A 52 -15.82 3.26 -6.23
N GLY A 53 -15.95 2.50 -7.31
CA GLY A 53 -15.47 2.90 -8.64
C GLY A 53 -14.14 2.28 -9.04
N ASN A 54 -13.26 3.07 -9.64
CA ASN A 54 -11.94 2.61 -10.08
C ASN A 54 -10.95 2.47 -8.90
N LEU A 55 -9.70 2.12 -9.19
CA LEU A 55 -8.68 1.88 -8.16
C LEU A 55 -8.47 3.09 -7.24
N MET A 56 -8.35 4.30 -7.79
CA MET A 56 -8.12 5.51 -6.98
C MET A 56 -9.35 5.89 -6.16
N ASP A 57 -10.53 5.77 -6.75
CA ASP A 57 -11.80 5.99 -6.03
C ASP A 57 -11.93 5.01 -4.86
N SER A 58 -11.59 3.74 -5.08
CA SER A 58 -11.64 2.69 -4.04
C SER A 58 -10.66 2.95 -2.91
N ARG A 59 -9.40 3.30 -3.23
CA ARG A 59 -8.39 3.65 -2.22
C ARG A 59 -8.79 4.87 -1.40
N ASN A 60 -9.24 5.95 -2.06
CA ASN A 60 -9.68 7.16 -1.37
C ASN A 60 -10.93 6.92 -0.54
N SER A 61 -11.89 6.13 -1.04
CA SER A 61 -13.09 5.74 -0.29
C SER A 61 -12.76 4.91 0.96
N ALA A 62 -11.75 4.02 0.88
CA ALA A 62 -11.29 3.26 2.03
C ALA A 62 -10.67 4.17 3.11
N LEU A 63 -9.85 5.15 2.69
CA LEU A 63 -9.29 6.15 3.60
C LEU A 63 -10.41 6.97 4.25
N ASP A 64 -11.38 7.48 3.48
CA ASP A 64 -12.50 8.28 3.98
C ASP A 64 -13.37 7.49 4.95
N TYR A 65 -13.68 6.23 4.64
CA TYR A 65 -14.45 5.35 5.49
C TYR A 65 -13.81 5.17 6.88
N CYS A 66 -12.49 4.98 6.92
CA CYS A 66 -11.74 4.82 8.16
C CYS A 66 -11.60 6.16 8.90
N PHE A 67 -11.26 7.24 8.21
CA PHE A 67 -10.96 8.53 8.82
C PHE A 67 -12.21 9.24 9.37
N ASN A 68 -13.36 9.06 8.73
CA ASN A 68 -14.64 9.55 9.26
C ASN A 68 -15.02 8.92 10.62
N GLN A 69 -14.43 7.75 10.93
CA GLN A 69 -14.57 7.08 12.22
C GLN A 69 -13.36 7.34 13.15
N ASN A 70 -12.44 8.23 12.77
CA ASN A 70 -11.18 8.51 13.46
C ASN A 70 -10.34 7.26 13.72
N LYS A 71 -10.30 6.33 12.77
CA LYS A 71 -9.55 5.07 12.85
C LYS A 71 -8.41 5.03 11.84
N ILE A 72 -7.37 4.26 12.14
CA ILE A 72 -6.29 3.94 11.22
C ILE A 72 -6.86 3.10 10.07
N CYS A 73 -6.54 3.46 8.83
CA CYS A 73 -6.84 2.63 7.67
C CYS A 73 -5.71 1.63 7.45
N VAL A 74 -6.03 0.34 7.48
CA VAL A 74 -5.14 -0.74 7.06
C VAL A 74 -5.63 -1.23 5.71
N GLU A 75 -5.00 -0.77 4.64
CA GLU A 75 -5.42 -1.06 3.27
C GLU A 75 -4.56 -2.17 2.67
N LEU A 76 -5.21 -3.22 2.17
CA LEU A 76 -4.57 -4.38 1.56
C LEU A 76 -5.07 -4.61 0.13
N SER A 77 -4.20 -5.23 -0.67
CA SER A 77 -4.57 -5.88 -1.93
C SER A 77 -5.11 -7.29 -1.67
N ASP A 78 -6.05 -7.73 -2.50
CA ASP A 78 -6.74 -9.03 -2.41
C ASP A 78 -5.88 -10.23 -2.84
N ASP A 79 -4.68 -10.00 -3.31
CA ASP A 79 -3.74 -11.01 -3.80
C ASP A 79 -2.59 -11.33 -2.83
N LEU A 80 -2.80 -11.07 -1.54
CA LEU A 80 -1.89 -11.47 -0.48
C LEU A 80 -1.68 -12.99 -0.46
N GLU A 81 -0.42 -13.45 -0.54
CA GLU A 81 -0.07 -14.87 -0.47
C GLU A 81 0.35 -15.31 0.92
N SER A 82 1.24 -14.55 1.55
CA SER A 82 1.78 -14.91 2.85
C SER A 82 2.46 -13.73 3.55
N ILE A 83 2.53 -13.82 4.88
CA ILE A 83 3.28 -12.90 5.74
C ILE A 83 4.28 -13.72 6.54
N MET A 84 5.55 -13.57 6.26
CA MET A 84 6.65 -14.28 6.93
C MET A 84 7.27 -13.39 8.01
N ILE A 85 7.51 -13.96 9.19
CA ILE A 85 8.29 -13.30 10.25
C ILE A 85 9.72 -13.11 9.78
N ASN A 86 10.27 -11.93 10.00
CA ASN A 86 11.67 -11.63 9.74
C ASN A 86 12.46 -11.55 11.07
N ASP A 87 13.53 -12.31 11.16
CA ASP A 87 14.43 -12.34 12.33
C ASP A 87 15.73 -11.53 12.10
N PHE A 88 15.77 -10.79 11.01
CA PHE A 88 16.88 -9.91 10.60
C PHE A 88 18.23 -10.63 10.35
N THR A 89 18.21 -11.95 10.29
CA THR A 89 19.44 -12.76 9.98
C THR A 89 19.77 -12.80 8.49
N GLY A 90 18.89 -12.27 7.63
CA GLY A 90 18.99 -12.37 6.17
C GLY A 90 18.58 -13.72 5.62
N LYS A 91 18.03 -14.63 6.44
CA LYS A 91 17.58 -15.98 6.05
C LYS A 91 16.05 -16.10 6.22
N ARG A 92 15.43 -16.99 5.43
CA ARG A 92 13.99 -17.28 5.55
C ARG A 92 13.70 -18.08 6.83
N THR A 93 12.84 -17.56 7.68
CA THR A 93 12.42 -18.23 8.94
C THR A 93 11.46 -19.37 8.72
N LYS A 94 10.69 -19.38 7.61
CA LYS A 94 9.57 -20.30 7.36
C LYS A 94 8.46 -20.23 8.41
N GLN A 95 8.40 -19.14 9.20
CA GLN A 95 7.36 -18.87 10.16
C GLN A 95 6.40 -17.83 9.56
N TYR A 96 5.11 -18.17 9.52
CA TYR A 96 4.09 -17.35 8.88
C TYR A 96 3.05 -16.93 9.91
N VAL A 97 2.47 -15.76 9.69
CA VAL A 97 1.43 -15.18 10.54
C VAL A 97 0.29 -14.62 9.67
N THR A 98 -0.85 -14.39 10.30
CA THR A 98 -1.97 -13.68 9.68
C THR A 98 -1.79 -12.16 9.75
N VAL A 99 -2.60 -11.42 8.99
CA VAL A 99 -2.62 -9.95 9.04
C VAL A 99 -2.87 -9.46 10.47
N ILE A 100 -3.87 -10.01 11.18
CA ILE A 100 -4.18 -9.61 12.57
C ILE A 100 -2.96 -9.81 13.49
N GLN A 101 -2.26 -10.94 13.36
CA GLN A 101 -1.08 -11.22 14.18
C GLN A 101 0.05 -10.21 13.87
N ALA A 102 0.28 -9.87 12.60
CA ALA A 102 1.25 -8.84 12.24
C ALA A 102 0.83 -7.46 12.78
N LEU A 103 -0.44 -7.09 12.63
CA LEU A 103 -0.97 -5.80 13.10
C LEU A 103 -0.92 -5.67 14.62
N SER A 104 -1.11 -6.76 15.39
CA SER A 104 -1.02 -6.74 16.86
C SER A 104 0.35 -6.25 17.35
N ASN A 105 1.41 -6.49 16.59
CA ASN A 105 2.75 -6.00 16.89
C ASN A 105 3.02 -4.58 16.30
N ILE A 106 2.56 -4.33 15.07
CA ILE A 106 2.93 -3.11 14.34
C ILE A 106 2.08 -1.90 14.75
N ILE A 107 0.79 -2.07 15.00
CA ILE A 107 -0.12 -0.95 15.30
C ILE A 107 0.32 -0.17 16.55
N PRO A 108 0.70 -0.82 17.69
CA PRO A 108 1.20 -0.08 18.84
C PRO A 108 2.45 0.76 18.52
N LYS A 109 3.45 0.17 17.85
CA LYS A 109 4.67 0.87 17.41
C LYS A 109 4.33 2.07 16.49
N PHE A 110 3.38 1.87 15.57
CA PHE A 110 2.98 2.92 14.64
C PHE A 110 2.24 4.06 15.34
N ILE A 111 1.34 3.77 16.29
CA ILE A 111 0.63 4.80 17.06
C ILE A 111 1.61 5.71 17.80
N GLU A 112 2.66 5.15 18.41
CA GLU A 112 3.70 5.88 19.15
C GLU A 112 4.64 6.67 18.22
N SER A 113 4.71 6.34 16.94
CA SER A 113 5.55 7.05 15.98
C SER A 113 4.94 8.39 15.54
N ASP A 114 5.78 9.35 15.12
CA ASP A 114 5.35 10.62 14.54
C ASP A 114 4.87 10.51 13.07
N TYR A 115 4.99 9.32 12.46
CA TYR A 115 4.64 9.10 11.07
C TYR A 115 3.16 8.83 10.88
N PHE A 116 2.63 9.21 9.71
CA PHE A 116 1.23 9.04 9.32
C PHE A 116 1.03 7.94 8.28
N LEU A 117 2.11 7.50 7.62
CA LEU A 117 2.12 6.40 6.67
C LEU A 117 3.13 5.35 7.12
N ALA A 118 2.69 4.11 7.24
CA ALA A 118 3.53 2.95 7.45
C ALA A 118 3.24 1.86 6.40
N GLY A 119 4.18 0.94 6.25
CA GLY A 119 4.07 -0.26 5.43
C GLY A 119 5.25 -1.19 5.62
N PHE A 120 5.48 -2.05 4.64
CA PHE A 120 6.47 -3.13 4.71
C PHE A 120 7.45 -3.08 3.53
N PRO A 121 8.59 -3.80 3.60
CA PRO A 121 9.53 -3.88 2.47
C PRO A 121 8.85 -4.44 1.20
N PRO A 122 9.11 -3.86 0.01
CA PRO A 122 8.57 -4.35 -1.26
C PRO A 122 9.30 -5.62 -1.74
N THR A 123 9.60 -6.53 -0.82
CA THR A 123 10.31 -7.79 -1.09
C THR A 123 10.06 -8.79 0.02
N ASN A 124 9.89 -10.04 -0.34
CA ASN A 124 9.85 -11.16 0.60
C ASN A 124 11.23 -11.82 0.82
N ASN A 125 12.32 -11.21 0.33
CA ASN A 125 13.67 -11.68 0.51
C ASN A 125 14.32 -11.00 1.74
N PRO A 126 14.57 -11.74 2.85
CA PRO A 126 15.10 -11.18 4.09
C PRO A 126 16.52 -10.61 3.95
N PHE A 127 17.27 -10.99 2.93
CA PHE A 127 18.60 -10.42 2.66
C PHE A 127 18.56 -8.90 2.45
N PHE A 128 17.43 -8.35 1.96
CA PHE A 128 17.22 -6.92 1.73
C PHE A 128 16.45 -6.21 2.86
N ALA A 129 16.23 -6.87 3.99
CA ALA A 129 15.43 -6.37 5.12
C ALA A 129 16.12 -6.69 6.47
N LEU A 130 17.35 -6.20 6.62
CA LEU A 130 18.20 -6.49 7.79
C LEU A 130 17.98 -5.51 8.95
N ASN A 131 17.35 -4.37 8.71
CA ASN A 131 17.01 -3.39 9.74
C ASN A 131 15.58 -3.62 10.23
N GLU A 132 15.32 -3.37 11.49
CA GLU A 132 13.99 -3.46 12.09
C GLU A 132 12.99 -2.50 11.40
N PHE A 133 13.45 -1.31 11.04
CA PHE A 133 12.69 -0.36 10.24
C PHE A 133 13.59 0.51 9.36
N ASP A 134 13.00 1.06 8.32
CA ASP A 134 13.59 2.09 7.45
C ASP A 134 12.70 3.33 7.42
N LEU A 135 13.30 4.51 7.36
CA LEU A 135 12.59 5.77 7.20
C LEU A 135 12.68 6.28 5.75
N ASN A 136 11.60 6.87 5.27
CA ASN A 136 11.54 7.54 3.97
C ASN A 136 11.98 6.65 2.79
N LYS A 137 11.53 5.40 2.86
CA LYS A 137 11.67 4.41 1.78
C LYS A 137 10.33 4.20 1.10
N PHE A 138 10.40 3.76 -0.14
CA PHE A 138 9.22 3.37 -0.90
C PHE A 138 8.41 2.30 -0.17
N ILE A 139 7.11 2.53 -0.03
CA ILE A 139 6.12 1.59 0.49
C ILE A 139 5.22 1.23 -0.69
N VAL A 140 5.16 -0.05 -1.02
CA VAL A 140 4.30 -0.55 -2.09
C VAL A 140 2.83 -0.50 -1.68
N GLY A 141 1.95 -0.18 -2.64
CA GLY A 141 0.52 -0.01 -2.41
C GLY A 141 -0.26 -1.26 -2.00
N ASP A 142 0.40 -2.41 -1.90
CA ASP A 142 -0.28 -3.67 -1.59
C ASP A 142 -0.63 -3.81 -0.10
N PHE A 143 0.09 -3.11 0.78
CA PHE A 143 -0.19 -3.07 2.21
C PHE A 143 0.22 -1.72 2.81
N LEU A 144 -0.76 -0.90 3.12
CA LEU A 144 -0.58 0.42 3.69
C LEU A 144 -1.25 0.52 5.06
N ILE A 145 -0.64 1.26 5.98
CA ILE A 145 -1.20 1.59 7.30
C ILE A 145 -1.17 3.12 7.41
N VAL A 146 -2.33 3.76 7.48
CA VAL A 146 -2.46 5.21 7.36
C VAL A 146 -3.25 5.79 8.53
N LYS A 147 -2.65 6.70 9.29
CA LYS A 147 -3.35 7.50 10.32
C LYS A 147 -4.26 8.55 9.65
N PRO A 148 -5.37 8.97 10.31
CA PRO A 148 -6.25 10.01 9.79
C PRO A 148 -5.48 11.26 9.35
N THR A 149 -5.72 11.66 8.10
CA THR A 149 -5.07 12.79 7.44
C THR A 149 -5.91 13.29 6.25
N THR A 150 -5.56 14.45 5.70
CA THR A 150 -6.16 15.00 4.49
C THR A 150 -5.49 14.52 3.20
N ILE A 151 -4.37 13.79 3.28
CA ILE A 151 -3.68 13.27 2.10
C ILE A 151 -4.53 12.17 1.45
N ARG A 152 -4.66 12.23 0.13
CA ARG A 152 -5.40 11.26 -0.71
C ARG A 152 -4.54 10.84 -1.88
N PHE A 153 -4.89 9.70 -2.48
CA PHE A 153 -4.30 9.28 -3.76
C PHE A 153 -4.72 10.25 -4.87
N ASP A 154 -3.80 10.53 -5.77
CA ASP A 154 -4.02 11.40 -6.92
C ASP A 154 -4.86 10.69 -8.00
N GLU A 155 -6.09 11.15 -8.21
CA GLU A 155 -7.07 10.57 -9.15
C GLU A 155 -6.62 10.63 -10.63
N ASN A 156 -5.62 11.46 -10.96
CA ASN A 156 -5.02 11.50 -12.28
C ASN A 156 -4.08 10.32 -12.56
N LEU A 157 -3.67 9.59 -11.51
CA LEU A 157 -2.81 8.42 -11.63
C LEU A 157 -3.65 7.15 -11.76
N LYS A 158 -3.27 6.29 -12.70
CA LYS A 158 -3.85 4.95 -12.85
C LYS A 158 -2.87 3.84 -12.49
N LEU A 159 -1.59 4.17 -12.46
CA LEU A 159 -0.48 3.28 -12.13
C LEU A 159 0.53 4.04 -11.29
N LYS A 160 1.33 3.32 -10.47
CA LYS A 160 2.41 3.89 -9.66
C LYS A 160 1.94 5.00 -8.68
N GLU A 161 0.70 4.94 -8.28
CA GLU A 161 0.06 5.85 -7.33
C GLU A 161 0.73 5.81 -5.96
N ASP A 162 1.32 4.68 -5.61
CA ASP A 162 2.06 4.45 -4.37
C ASP A 162 3.34 5.29 -4.27
N TYR A 163 4.00 5.59 -5.39
CA TYR A 163 5.12 6.55 -5.42
C TYR A 163 4.68 7.95 -5.07
N ASP A 164 3.58 8.41 -5.67
CA ASP A 164 2.99 9.72 -5.39
C ASP A 164 2.55 9.84 -3.93
N PHE A 165 1.88 8.79 -3.45
CA PHE A 165 1.39 8.74 -2.08
C PHE A 165 2.52 8.79 -1.05
N CYS A 166 3.59 7.99 -1.23
CA CYS A 166 4.78 8.07 -0.38
C CYS A 166 5.41 9.47 -0.37
N LEU A 167 5.60 10.07 -1.55
CA LEU A 167 6.20 11.40 -1.69
C LEU A 167 5.32 12.49 -1.06
N SER A 168 3.99 12.36 -1.14
CA SER A 168 3.05 13.27 -0.48
C SER A 168 3.23 13.24 1.04
N PHE A 169 3.39 12.06 1.66
CA PHE A 169 3.70 11.97 3.09
C PHE A 169 5.08 12.50 3.45
N MET A 170 6.09 12.23 2.63
CA MET A 170 7.44 12.77 2.84
C MET A 170 7.44 14.31 2.79
N ASN A 171 6.63 14.89 1.91
CA ASN A 171 6.52 16.34 1.74
C ASN A 171 5.68 17.00 2.84
N LEU A 172 4.51 16.44 3.17
CA LEU A 172 3.50 17.13 3.98
C LEU A 172 3.45 16.67 5.45
N LYS A 173 4.02 15.49 5.77
CA LYS A 173 3.96 14.86 7.10
C LYS A 173 5.32 14.43 7.63
N GLY A 174 6.41 14.92 7.04
CA GLY A 174 7.77 14.67 7.53
C GLY A 174 8.30 13.27 7.22
N GLY A 175 7.54 12.41 6.53
CA GLY A 175 8.04 11.12 6.10
C GLY A 175 7.06 9.96 6.20
N CYS A 176 7.61 8.77 6.00
CA CYS A 176 6.93 7.49 6.18
C CYS A 176 7.88 6.48 6.85
N ILE A 177 7.32 5.45 7.49
CA ILE A 177 8.07 4.39 8.16
C ILE A 177 7.75 3.03 7.55
N ARG A 178 8.76 2.21 7.33
CA ARG A 178 8.65 0.87 6.77
C ARG A 178 9.19 -0.15 7.77
N TYR A 179 8.29 -0.90 8.38
CA TYR A 179 8.62 -1.95 9.35
C TYR A 179 9.05 -3.23 8.63
N ALA A 180 10.15 -3.81 9.02
CA ALA A 180 10.67 -5.04 8.43
C ALA A 180 10.55 -6.27 9.34
N ASP A 181 9.77 -6.19 10.42
CA ASP A 181 9.42 -7.35 11.26
C ASP A 181 8.72 -8.46 10.45
N TYR A 182 8.07 -8.09 9.36
CA TYR A 182 7.33 -8.99 8.48
C TYR A 182 7.66 -8.74 7.02
N LEU A 183 7.76 -9.83 6.25
CA LEU A 183 7.98 -9.81 4.80
C LEU A 183 6.77 -10.41 4.11
N MET A 184 6.18 -9.66 3.20
CA MET A 184 4.94 -10.02 2.54
C MET A 184 5.17 -10.52 1.13
N SER A 185 4.35 -11.46 0.69
CA SER A 185 4.29 -11.95 -0.68
C SER A 185 2.90 -11.69 -1.25
N PHE A 186 2.84 -11.20 -2.49
CA PHE A 186 1.62 -10.93 -3.24
C PHE A 186 1.72 -11.55 -4.64
N LYS A 187 0.61 -11.98 -5.19
CA LYS A 187 0.51 -12.59 -6.55
C LYS A 187 0.46 -11.52 -7.63
N HIS A 188 1.58 -10.84 -7.86
CA HIS A 188 1.64 -9.88 -8.96
C HIS A 188 1.60 -10.57 -10.32
N TYR A 189 0.91 -9.95 -11.29
CA TYR A 189 0.91 -10.32 -12.73
C TYR A 189 0.29 -11.67 -13.12
N SER A 190 -0.01 -12.56 -12.18
CA SER A 190 -0.61 -13.88 -12.49
C SER A 190 -2.13 -13.91 -12.39
N ASN A 191 -2.75 -12.91 -11.81
CA ASN A 191 -4.19 -12.82 -11.59
C ASN A 191 -4.87 -12.00 -12.69
N LYS A 192 -6.06 -12.44 -13.13
CA LYS A 192 -6.97 -11.63 -13.95
C LYS A 192 -7.57 -10.52 -13.07
N GLY A 193 -7.91 -9.38 -13.68
CA GLY A 193 -8.49 -8.24 -12.97
C GLY A 193 -7.48 -7.24 -12.41
N GLY A 194 -7.97 -6.14 -11.86
CA GLY A 194 -7.15 -5.08 -11.30
C GLY A 194 -6.38 -4.27 -12.36
N ALA A 195 -5.21 -3.75 -12.00
CA ALA A 195 -4.41 -2.90 -12.87
C ALA A 195 -3.87 -3.62 -14.13
N VAL A 196 -3.81 -4.94 -14.12
CA VAL A 196 -3.32 -5.76 -15.26
C VAL A 196 -4.20 -5.54 -16.50
N ASP A 197 -5.50 -5.36 -16.32
CA ASP A 197 -6.47 -5.27 -17.43
C ASP A 197 -6.29 -4.01 -18.32
N TYR A 198 -5.71 -2.94 -17.77
CA TYR A 198 -5.53 -1.67 -18.49
C TYR A 198 -4.08 -1.20 -18.58
N ARG A 199 -3.13 -1.96 -18.03
CA ARG A 199 -1.71 -1.63 -18.06
C ARG A 199 -1.14 -1.78 -19.46
N THR A 200 -0.67 -0.67 -20.05
CA THR A 200 0.02 -0.62 -21.33
C THR A 200 1.34 0.13 -21.20
N THR A 201 2.29 -0.12 -22.10
CA THR A 201 3.56 0.63 -22.17
C THR A 201 3.34 2.13 -22.28
N GLU A 202 2.36 2.56 -23.09
CA GLU A 202 2.03 3.97 -23.27
C GLU A 202 1.52 4.60 -21.95
N LEU A 203 0.62 3.90 -21.22
CA LEU A 203 0.12 4.36 -19.93
C LEU A 203 1.23 4.43 -18.88
N GLU A 204 2.15 3.45 -18.86
CA GLU A 204 3.33 3.44 -17.99
C GLU A 204 4.20 4.68 -18.23
N GLN A 205 4.54 4.97 -19.50
CA GLN A 205 5.38 6.12 -19.87
C GLN A 205 4.69 7.44 -19.55
N LYS A 206 3.39 7.55 -19.81
CA LYS A 206 2.60 8.75 -19.47
C LYS A 206 2.57 8.98 -17.95
N THR A 207 2.38 7.92 -17.17
CA THR A 207 2.41 7.97 -15.71
C THR A 207 3.78 8.39 -15.19
N ILE A 208 4.86 7.81 -15.73
CA ILE A 208 6.23 8.17 -15.35
C ILE A 208 6.51 9.63 -15.63
N LYS A 209 6.12 10.13 -16.81
CA LYS A 209 6.27 11.54 -17.15
C LYS A 209 5.53 12.43 -16.16
N TYR A 210 4.27 12.13 -15.85
CA TYR A 210 3.47 12.88 -14.89
C TYR A 210 4.15 12.94 -13.51
N LEU A 211 4.65 11.80 -13.01
CA LEU A 211 5.32 11.73 -11.71
C LEU A 211 6.65 12.52 -11.70
N ILE A 212 7.42 12.50 -12.80
CA ILE A 212 8.64 13.29 -12.92
C ILE A 212 8.30 14.79 -12.99
N ASP A 213 7.28 15.19 -13.75
CA ASP A 213 6.83 16.58 -13.84
C ASP A 213 6.36 17.10 -12.45
N LYS A 214 5.68 16.26 -11.64
CA LYS A 214 5.19 16.60 -10.29
C LYS A 214 6.29 16.62 -9.23
N TRP A 215 7.21 15.66 -9.24
CA TRP A 215 8.17 15.41 -8.15
C TRP A 215 9.63 15.65 -8.51
N GLY A 216 9.93 15.91 -9.76
CA GLY A 216 11.27 16.25 -10.26
C GLY A 216 12.32 15.21 -9.83
N ASN A 217 13.40 15.71 -9.22
CA ASN A 217 14.55 14.89 -8.80
C ASN A 217 14.25 13.87 -7.69
N CYS A 218 13.04 13.86 -7.12
CA CYS A 218 12.65 12.84 -6.15
C CYS A 218 12.42 11.47 -6.80
N ILE A 219 12.23 11.45 -8.13
CA ILE A 219 12.02 10.22 -8.91
C ILE A 219 13.19 10.02 -9.88
N LYS A 220 13.62 8.78 -10.03
CA LYS A 220 14.64 8.37 -11.00
C LYS A 220 14.13 7.22 -11.85
N LEU A 221 14.46 7.24 -13.14
CA LEU A 221 14.26 6.08 -14.00
C LEU A 221 15.15 4.93 -13.54
N ASN A 222 14.62 3.72 -13.59
CA ASN A 222 15.41 2.52 -13.34
C ASN A 222 16.22 2.18 -14.60
N SER A 223 17.54 2.34 -14.55
CA SER A 223 18.42 2.06 -15.69
C SER A 223 18.51 0.57 -16.06
N LYS A 224 17.99 -0.33 -15.23
CA LYS A 224 18.06 -1.79 -15.44
C LYS A 224 16.74 -2.38 -15.92
N ARG A 225 15.63 -1.64 -15.80
CA ARG A 225 14.30 -2.13 -16.16
C ARG A 225 13.51 -1.01 -16.81
N GLU A 226 13.04 -1.29 -18.00
CA GLU A 226 12.21 -0.37 -18.75
C GLU A 226 10.88 -0.13 -18.03
N ASN A 227 10.36 1.09 -18.14
CA ASN A 227 9.09 1.52 -17.52
C ASN A 227 9.02 1.37 -15.99
N GLU A 228 10.15 1.23 -15.31
CA GLU A 228 10.23 1.28 -13.86
C GLU A 228 10.87 2.57 -13.37
N ILE A 229 10.43 3.02 -12.20
CA ILE A 229 10.99 4.17 -11.50
C ILE A 229 11.44 3.77 -10.09
N LEU A 230 12.28 4.61 -9.52
CA LEU A 230 12.79 4.45 -8.16
C LEU A 230 12.67 5.79 -7.42
N LEU A 231 12.37 5.76 -6.15
CA LEU A 231 12.60 6.94 -5.31
C LEU A 231 14.09 7.26 -5.25
N ASN A 232 14.42 8.53 -5.39
CA ASN A 232 15.79 8.98 -5.14
C ASN A 232 16.15 8.71 -3.67
N LYS A 233 17.35 8.21 -3.41
CA LYS A 233 17.83 7.91 -2.05
C LYS A 233 17.71 9.07 -1.07
N ASN A 234 17.75 10.30 -1.59
CA ASN A 234 17.67 11.54 -0.81
C ASN A 234 16.31 12.26 -0.98
N SER A 235 15.24 11.58 -1.44
CA SER A 235 13.94 12.22 -1.71
C SER A 235 13.46 13.08 -0.55
N TYR A 236 13.54 12.58 0.66
CA TYR A 236 13.17 13.33 1.86
C TYR A 236 13.99 14.62 2.05
N LYS A 237 15.31 14.55 1.83
CA LYS A 237 16.19 15.74 1.94
C LYS A 237 15.90 16.75 0.84
N ILE A 238 15.58 16.29 -0.38
CA ILE A 238 15.21 17.15 -1.50
C ILE A 238 13.92 17.90 -1.19
N LEU A 239 12.88 17.21 -0.71
CA LEU A 239 11.61 17.81 -0.34
C LEU A 239 11.78 18.86 0.77
N ASN A 240 12.52 18.53 1.84
CA ASN A 240 12.76 19.44 2.93
C ASN A 240 13.62 20.65 2.53
N SER A 241 14.59 20.49 1.61
CA SER A 241 15.37 21.62 1.10
C SER A 241 14.54 22.62 0.31
N ASN A 242 13.53 22.15 -0.42
CA ASN A 242 12.61 23.00 -1.16
C ASN A 242 11.64 23.77 -0.25
N GLN A 243 11.31 23.25 0.93
CA GLN A 243 10.49 23.94 1.93
C GLN A 243 11.23 25.11 2.60
N ILE A 244 12.56 25.04 2.73
CA ILE A 244 13.39 26.10 3.30
C ILE A 244 13.48 27.32 2.35
N ASN A 245 13.28 27.14 1.05
CA ASN A 245 13.35 28.20 0.04
C ASN A 245 12.01 28.91 -0.21
N LEU A 246 10.96 28.61 0.54
CA LEU A 246 9.62 29.21 0.44
C LEU A 246 9.28 30.18 1.57
N PHE A 247 10.31 30.56 2.42
CA PHE A 247 10.19 31.59 3.48
C PHE A 247 11.19 32.72 3.26
#